data_b118efc845e8662ccc8c76f23182963b
#
_entry.id   b118efc845e8662ccc8c76f23182963b
#
_cell.length_a   1.000
_cell.length_b   1.000
_cell.length_c   1.000
_cell.angle_alpha   90.00
_cell.angle_beta   90.00
_cell.angle_gamma   90.00
#
_symmetry.space_group_name_H-M   'P 1'
#
loop_
_entity.id
_entity.type
_entity.pdbx_description
1 polymer ?
#
loop_
_entity_poly.entity_id
_entity_poly.type
_entity_poly.pdbx_seq_one_letter_code
_entity_poly.pdbx_strand_id
1 'polypeptide(L)'
;MNKIFIGVLFALSTVLVGMPIAQADYPEKPVTFVVPWPPGDLEDVLTRMIAEDFQAEYGIAAAVVNKPGGGGGPFPGAMEVAAADPDGYMVGSFVIGVPVVGPEIGIEGLTKETFEPLGIFLTYPFVIATAGDAPYNSMDELAAYAKSNKVTLGHFGDPLAPTQVTKAAAKVLGFEWGSDAAFDMLDCNTLASGDADVINTTIQLILPCLDDVKVLVSITNERISKVPNTPTIGELIPELDVFLWNGLFVGAGTPQDVKDKIIAVAKRSMLSDRAQEVAANSGALSPSVAELKVG
;
A
#
# COMPACT_ATOMS: atom_id res chain seq x y z
N MET A 1 70.05 48.71 -39.72
CA MET A 1 68.63 49.11 -39.87
C MET A 1 67.78 47.88 -39.52
N ASN A 2 67.45 47.64 -38.28
CA ASN A 2 66.65 46.51 -37.81
C ASN A 2 65.19 46.98 -37.60
N LYS A 3 64.25 46.39 -38.32
CA LYS A 3 62.82 46.60 -38.13
C LYS A 3 62.31 45.47 -37.26
N ILE A 4 61.88 45.80 -36.04
CA ILE A 4 61.22 44.93 -35.05
C ILE A 4 59.72 44.89 -35.42
N PHE A 5 59.22 43.72 -35.81
CA PHE A 5 57.77 43.48 -35.95
C PHE A 5 57.22 43.01 -34.59
N ILE A 6 56.36 43.81 -34.01
CA ILE A 6 55.59 43.46 -32.80
C ILE A 6 54.28 42.80 -33.28
N GLY A 7 54.18 41.50 -33.11
CA GLY A 7 52.94 40.76 -33.34
C GLY A 7 52.01 40.88 -32.10
N VAL A 8 50.87 41.49 -32.29
CA VAL A 8 49.78 41.52 -31.28
C VAL A 8 49.00 40.26 -31.35
N LEU A 9 49.13 39.39 -30.31
CA LEU A 9 48.33 38.18 -30.17
C LEU A 9 46.99 38.57 -29.55
N PHE A 10 45.89 38.51 -30.30
CA PHE A 10 44.51 38.68 -29.79
C PHE A 10 44.08 37.34 -29.21
N ALA A 11 44.01 37.23 -27.88
CA ALA A 11 43.44 36.09 -27.20
C ALA A 11 41.89 36.21 -27.26
N LEU A 12 41.28 35.37 -28.08
CA LEU A 12 39.83 35.25 -28.16
C LEU A 12 39.34 34.39 -26.98
N SER A 13 38.92 35.03 -25.92
CA SER A 13 38.29 34.35 -24.77
C SER A 13 36.86 33.97 -25.16
N THR A 14 36.63 32.71 -25.51
CA THR A 14 35.27 32.15 -25.66
C THR A 14 34.64 32.00 -24.26
N VAL A 15 33.74 32.92 -23.92
CA VAL A 15 32.84 32.76 -22.81
C VAL A 15 31.81 31.71 -23.18
N LEU A 16 31.97 30.50 -22.68
CA LEU A 16 30.90 29.49 -22.66
C LEU A 16 29.81 30.00 -21.71
N VAL A 17 28.80 30.67 -22.26
CA VAL A 17 27.56 30.92 -21.54
C VAL A 17 26.87 29.54 -21.41
N GLY A 18 26.92 28.95 -20.23
CA GLY A 18 26.14 27.77 -19.91
C GLY A 18 24.65 28.11 -20.15
N MET A 19 24.09 27.62 -21.25
CA MET A 19 22.63 27.64 -21.41
C MET A 19 22.04 26.82 -20.26
N PRO A 20 21.08 27.36 -19.51
CA PRO A 20 20.30 26.52 -18.61
C PRO A 20 19.70 25.40 -19.46
N ILE A 21 20.01 24.17 -19.15
CA ILE A 21 19.28 23.02 -19.69
C ILE A 21 17.86 23.25 -19.20
N ALA A 22 16.94 23.60 -20.09
CA ALA A 22 15.52 23.65 -19.78
C ALA A 22 15.17 22.22 -19.33
N GLN A 23 14.97 22.05 -18.02
CA GLN A 23 14.46 20.81 -17.48
C GLN A 23 13.05 20.66 -18.05
N ALA A 24 12.85 19.59 -18.82
CA ALA A 24 11.56 19.32 -19.42
C ALA A 24 10.47 19.34 -18.34
N ASP A 25 9.36 20.01 -18.61
CA ASP A 25 8.28 20.13 -17.61
C ASP A 25 7.60 18.77 -17.44
N TYR A 26 7.89 18.08 -16.33
CA TYR A 26 7.16 16.87 -15.96
C TYR A 26 5.66 17.19 -15.73
N PRO A 27 4.71 16.33 -16.22
CA PRO A 27 4.89 15.19 -17.10
C PRO A 27 4.79 15.56 -18.60
N GLU A 28 5.66 14.98 -19.45
CA GLU A 28 5.60 15.14 -20.92
C GLU A 28 5.17 13.84 -21.63
N LYS A 29 5.19 12.72 -20.93
CA LYS A 29 4.81 11.39 -21.44
C LYS A 29 3.86 10.69 -20.42
N PRO A 30 3.15 9.62 -20.82
CA PRO A 30 2.24 8.89 -19.93
C PRO A 30 2.89 8.45 -18.63
N VAL A 31 2.15 8.59 -17.51
CA VAL A 31 2.53 8.12 -16.19
C VAL A 31 1.82 6.82 -15.86
N THR A 32 2.54 5.85 -15.32
CA THR A 32 1.99 4.55 -14.90
C THR A 32 1.98 4.44 -13.39
N PHE A 33 0.81 4.17 -12.82
CA PHE A 33 0.64 3.80 -11.43
C PHE A 33 0.54 2.28 -11.31
N VAL A 34 1.50 1.66 -10.65
CA VAL A 34 1.54 0.21 -10.46
C VAL A 34 0.86 -0.16 -9.16
N VAL A 35 -0.21 -0.94 -9.24
CA VAL A 35 -0.92 -1.53 -8.11
C VAL A 35 -0.64 -3.03 -8.09
N PRO A 36 0.07 -3.58 -7.09
CA PRO A 36 0.45 -4.99 -7.05
C PRO A 36 -0.67 -5.90 -6.53
N TRP A 37 -1.92 -5.52 -6.73
CA TRP A 37 -3.12 -6.22 -6.31
C TRP A 37 -4.13 -6.33 -7.45
N PRO A 38 -5.13 -7.24 -7.35
CA PRO A 38 -6.20 -7.35 -8.33
C PRO A 38 -7.00 -6.06 -8.52
N PRO A 39 -7.58 -5.84 -9.70
CA PRO A 39 -8.48 -4.71 -9.92
C PRO A 39 -9.70 -4.77 -8.99
N GLY A 40 -10.11 -3.60 -8.47
CA GLY A 40 -11.29 -3.44 -7.62
C GLY A 40 -11.03 -3.50 -6.13
N ASP A 41 -9.82 -3.82 -5.72
CA ASP A 41 -9.40 -3.64 -4.33
C ASP A 41 -9.36 -2.14 -3.97
N LEU A 42 -9.42 -1.83 -2.68
CA LEU A 42 -9.58 -0.45 -2.21
C LEU A 42 -8.45 0.47 -2.65
N GLU A 43 -7.21 0.00 -2.61
CA GLU A 43 -6.06 0.76 -3.11
C GLU A 43 -6.11 0.94 -4.63
N ASP A 44 -6.59 -0.04 -5.38
CA ASP A 44 -6.77 0.08 -6.83
C ASP A 44 -7.79 1.17 -7.15
N VAL A 45 -8.94 1.16 -6.49
CA VAL A 45 -9.99 2.17 -6.67
C VAL A 45 -9.46 3.58 -6.35
N LEU A 46 -8.80 3.76 -5.21
CA LEU A 46 -8.26 5.05 -4.80
C LEU A 46 -7.09 5.50 -5.69
N THR A 47 -6.22 4.57 -6.10
CA THR A 47 -5.11 4.89 -7.02
C THR A 47 -5.63 5.30 -8.40
N ARG A 48 -6.72 4.70 -8.89
CA ARG A 48 -7.39 5.13 -10.14
C ARG A 48 -7.93 6.54 -10.03
N MET A 49 -8.52 6.91 -8.90
CA MET A 49 -8.97 8.28 -8.67
C MET A 49 -7.80 9.27 -8.75
N ILE A 50 -6.65 8.92 -8.13
CA ILE A 50 -5.43 9.75 -8.22
C ILE A 50 -4.95 9.87 -9.67
N ALA A 51 -4.92 8.76 -10.42
CA ALA A 51 -4.48 8.75 -11.81
C ALA A 51 -5.42 9.58 -12.72
N GLU A 52 -6.74 9.46 -12.52
CA GLU A 52 -7.74 10.27 -13.23
C GLU A 52 -7.56 11.77 -12.97
N ASP A 53 -7.39 12.15 -11.71
CA ASP A 53 -7.18 13.55 -11.32
C ASP A 53 -5.82 14.07 -11.83
N PHE A 54 -4.79 13.21 -11.88
CA PHE A 54 -3.49 13.53 -12.48
C PHE A 54 -3.61 13.78 -13.98
N GLN A 55 -4.33 12.92 -14.69
CA GLN A 55 -4.61 13.12 -16.12
C GLN A 55 -5.42 14.41 -16.37
N ALA A 56 -6.40 14.69 -15.52
CA ALA A 56 -7.21 15.90 -15.63
C ALA A 56 -6.39 17.19 -15.41
N GLU A 57 -5.45 17.16 -14.47
CA GLU A 57 -4.59 18.30 -14.13
C GLU A 57 -3.60 18.64 -15.24
N TYR A 58 -2.89 17.61 -15.74
CA TYR A 58 -1.77 17.82 -16.67
C TYR A 58 -2.09 17.56 -18.14
N GLY A 59 -3.26 17.00 -18.45
CA GLY A 59 -3.63 16.65 -19.84
C GLY A 59 -2.80 15.51 -20.43
N ILE A 60 -2.02 14.81 -19.61
CA ILE A 60 -1.17 13.68 -19.98
C ILE A 60 -1.80 12.40 -19.45
N ALA A 61 -1.80 11.34 -20.28
CA ALA A 61 -2.38 10.07 -19.88
C ALA A 61 -1.74 9.52 -18.59
N ALA A 62 -2.57 9.12 -17.65
CA ALA A 62 -2.15 8.44 -16.44
C ALA A 62 -2.97 7.16 -16.28
N ALA A 63 -2.29 6.02 -16.18
CA ALA A 63 -2.94 4.71 -16.15
C ALA A 63 -2.55 3.91 -14.91
N VAL A 64 -3.52 3.19 -14.36
CA VAL A 64 -3.26 2.19 -13.33
C VAL A 64 -3.07 0.83 -13.99
N VAL A 65 -1.96 0.17 -13.65
CA VAL A 65 -1.62 -1.17 -14.10
C VAL A 65 -1.55 -2.11 -12.90
N ASN A 66 -2.43 -3.11 -12.89
CA ASN A 66 -2.43 -4.12 -11.83
C ASN A 66 -1.39 -5.20 -12.11
N LYS A 67 -0.55 -5.49 -11.13
CA LYS A 67 0.54 -6.48 -11.18
C LYS A 67 0.50 -7.41 -9.97
N PRO A 68 -0.59 -8.18 -9.80
CA PRO A 68 -0.69 -9.12 -8.70
C PRO A 68 0.35 -10.24 -8.85
N GLY A 69 0.96 -10.61 -7.74
CA GLY A 69 2.00 -11.64 -7.70
C GLY A 69 1.48 -13.05 -7.46
N GLY A 70 0.16 -13.27 -7.48
CA GLY A 70 -0.44 -14.50 -7.02
C GLY A 70 -0.02 -14.78 -5.57
N GLY A 71 0.09 -16.02 -5.15
CA GLY A 71 0.55 -16.37 -3.79
C GLY A 71 1.90 -15.78 -3.35
N GLY A 72 2.58 -15.04 -4.21
CA GLY A 72 3.82 -14.29 -3.92
C GLY A 72 3.64 -12.87 -3.38
N GLY A 73 2.41 -12.42 -3.22
CA GLY A 73 2.12 -11.08 -2.69
C GLY A 73 2.52 -9.93 -3.64
N PRO A 74 2.85 -8.73 -3.12
CA PRO A 74 2.99 -7.51 -3.92
C PRO A 74 4.36 -7.36 -4.62
N PHE A 75 5.31 -8.25 -4.38
CA PHE A 75 6.69 -8.04 -4.77
C PHE A 75 6.95 -8.00 -6.28
N PRO A 76 6.32 -8.80 -7.15
CA PRO A 76 6.54 -8.70 -8.59
C PRO A 76 6.22 -7.30 -9.16
N GLY A 77 5.09 -6.71 -8.77
CA GLY A 77 4.76 -5.33 -9.17
C GLY A 77 5.71 -4.29 -8.59
N ALA A 78 6.14 -4.47 -7.34
CA ALA A 78 7.10 -3.59 -6.70
C ALA A 78 8.47 -3.61 -7.40
N MET A 79 8.91 -4.78 -7.86
CA MET A 79 10.17 -4.94 -8.60
C MET A 79 10.16 -4.22 -9.96
N GLU A 80 9.02 -4.11 -10.63
CA GLU A 80 8.93 -3.30 -11.85
C GLU A 80 9.19 -1.82 -11.58
N VAL A 81 8.65 -1.30 -10.46
CA VAL A 81 8.91 0.10 -10.06
C VAL A 81 10.36 0.28 -9.61
N ALA A 82 10.93 -0.70 -8.90
CA ALA A 82 12.33 -0.66 -8.47
C ALA A 82 13.33 -0.66 -9.63
N ALA A 83 12.97 -1.31 -10.73
CA ALA A 83 13.82 -1.40 -11.93
C ALA A 83 13.64 -0.23 -12.91
N ALA A 84 12.65 0.64 -12.69
CA ALA A 84 12.38 1.78 -13.54
C ALA A 84 13.35 2.95 -13.28
N ASP A 85 13.50 3.83 -14.26
CA ASP A 85 14.23 5.07 -14.08
C ASP A 85 13.55 5.94 -13.01
N PRO A 86 14.30 6.59 -12.10
CA PRO A 86 13.75 7.45 -11.06
C PRO A 86 13.36 8.83 -11.62
N ASP A 87 12.48 8.84 -12.62
CA ASP A 87 12.01 10.02 -13.32
C ASP A 87 10.54 10.39 -13.04
N GLY A 88 9.87 9.61 -12.18
CA GLY A 88 8.48 9.82 -11.76
C GLY A 88 7.43 9.29 -12.73
N TYR A 89 7.79 8.67 -13.84
CA TYR A 89 6.83 8.11 -14.78
C TYR A 89 6.34 6.71 -14.41
N MET A 90 6.95 6.10 -13.38
CA MET A 90 6.46 4.89 -12.75
C MET A 90 6.30 5.13 -11.25
N VAL A 91 5.05 5.07 -10.78
CA VAL A 91 4.66 5.32 -9.39
C VAL A 91 4.10 4.05 -8.81
N GLY A 92 4.62 3.59 -7.69
CA GLY A 92 4.11 2.42 -6.99
C GLY A 92 3.05 2.79 -5.97
N SER A 93 1.96 2.04 -5.93
CA SER A 93 0.95 2.09 -4.87
C SER A 93 1.16 0.87 -3.98
N PHE A 94 1.86 1.06 -2.86
CA PHE A 94 2.41 -0.05 -2.08
C PHE A 94 1.90 -0.08 -0.64
N VAL A 95 1.58 -1.29 -0.19
CA VAL A 95 1.35 -1.61 1.22
C VAL A 95 2.67 -1.57 2.00
N ILE A 96 2.57 -1.35 3.32
CA ILE A 96 3.70 -1.35 4.27
C ILE A 96 4.68 -2.53 4.05
N GLY A 97 4.17 -3.68 3.62
CA GLY A 97 4.97 -4.88 3.37
C GLY A 97 6.06 -4.70 2.32
N VAL A 98 5.84 -3.84 1.32
CA VAL A 98 6.82 -3.63 0.24
C VAL A 98 8.06 -2.87 0.71
N PRO A 99 7.96 -1.61 1.20
CA PRO A 99 9.14 -0.84 1.54
C PRO A 99 9.76 -1.21 2.89
N VAL A 100 9.01 -1.86 3.79
CA VAL A 100 9.46 -2.17 5.15
C VAL A 100 9.80 -3.64 5.30
N VAL A 101 8.86 -4.53 4.99
CA VAL A 101 9.04 -5.98 5.22
C VAL A 101 9.93 -6.61 4.15
N GLY A 102 9.75 -6.24 2.87
CA GLY A 102 10.51 -6.80 1.75
C GLY A 102 12.02 -6.78 1.94
N PRO A 103 12.63 -5.64 2.29
CA PRO A 103 14.05 -5.57 2.62
C PRO A 103 14.47 -6.44 3.80
N GLU A 104 13.66 -6.51 4.86
CA GLU A 104 13.99 -7.27 6.07
C GLU A 104 13.96 -8.79 5.84
N ILE A 105 13.07 -9.28 4.97
CA ILE A 105 13.00 -10.72 4.62
C ILE A 105 13.90 -11.09 3.44
N GLY A 106 14.66 -10.12 2.91
CA GLY A 106 15.67 -10.35 1.88
C GLY A 106 15.09 -10.57 0.48
N ILE A 107 14.00 -9.88 0.11
CA ILE A 107 13.53 -9.87 -1.28
C ILE A 107 14.62 -9.26 -2.16
N GLU A 108 15.14 -10.06 -3.09
CA GLU A 108 16.21 -9.65 -3.99
C GLU A 108 15.81 -8.37 -4.77
N GLY A 109 16.69 -7.37 -4.76
CA GLY A 109 16.45 -6.07 -5.41
C GLY A 109 15.71 -5.05 -4.57
N LEU A 110 15.24 -5.38 -3.37
CA LEU A 110 14.65 -4.43 -2.43
C LEU A 110 15.59 -4.13 -1.27
N THR A 111 15.84 -2.85 -1.04
CA THR A 111 16.54 -2.31 0.12
C THR A 111 15.68 -1.20 0.75
N LYS A 112 16.08 -0.71 1.92
CA LYS A 112 15.39 0.43 2.58
C LYS A 112 15.47 1.71 1.77
N GLU A 113 16.42 1.80 0.85
CA GLU A 113 16.70 2.95 -0.01
C GLU A 113 16.14 2.79 -1.43
N THR A 114 15.47 1.67 -1.75
CA THR A 114 14.94 1.42 -3.11
C THR A 114 13.88 2.42 -3.52
N PHE A 115 13.01 2.81 -2.58
CA PHE A 115 11.88 3.70 -2.83
C PHE A 115 11.92 4.95 -1.96
N GLU A 116 11.42 6.06 -2.52
CA GLU A 116 11.08 7.25 -1.76
C GLU A 116 9.57 7.37 -1.60
N PRO A 117 9.07 7.58 -0.35
CA PRO A 117 7.64 7.71 -0.09
C PRO A 117 7.14 9.08 -0.56
N LEU A 118 5.97 9.08 -1.19
CA LEU A 118 5.22 10.30 -1.52
C LEU A 118 4.12 10.61 -0.49
N GLY A 119 3.68 9.58 0.23
CA GLY A 119 2.75 9.70 1.32
C GLY A 119 1.79 8.52 1.43
N ILE A 120 1.23 8.35 2.64
CA ILE A 120 0.20 7.36 2.94
C ILE A 120 -1.15 7.97 2.56
N PHE A 121 -1.98 7.23 1.83
CA PHE A 121 -3.31 7.69 1.42
C PHE A 121 -4.45 6.77 1.87
N LEU A 122 -4.14 5.60 2.41
CA LEU A 122 -5.10 4.61 2.85
C LEU A 122 -4.62 3.92 4.12
N THR A 123 -5.50 3.78 5.10
CA THR A 123 -5.34 2.84 6.22
C THR A 123 -6.33 1.71 6.02
N TYR A 124 -5.81 0.48 5.92
CA TYR A 124 -6.63 -0.70 5.64
C TYR A 124 -7.45 -1.13 6.83
N PRO A 125 -8.75 -1.41 6.63
CA PRO A 125 -9.63 -1.93 7.66
C PRO A 125 -9.53 -3.47 7.73
N PHE A 126 -8.34 -4.01 8.02
CA PHE A 126 -8.16 -5.45 8.19
C PHE A 126 -8.88 -5.97 9.43
N VAL A 127 -9.43 -7.16 9.29
CA VAL A 127 -10.16 -7.87 10.36
C VAL A 127 -9.79 -9.35 10.37
N ILE A 128 -9.98 -9.98 11.51
CA ILE A 128 -10.04 -11.42 11.66
C ILE A 128 -11.52 -11.79 11.81
N ALA A 129 -12.03 -12.57 10.86
CA ALA A 129 -13.45 -12.91 10.78
C ALA A 129 -13.66 -14.42 10.62
N THR A 130 -14.84 -14.88 10.98
CA THR A 130 -15.28 -16.28 10.89
C THR A 130 -16.74 -16.37 10.48
N ALA A 131 -17.21 -17.54 10.08
CA ALA A 131 -18.62 -17.78 9.80
C ALA A 131 -19.51 -17.50 11.03
N GLY A 132 -20.75 -17.07 10.79
CA GLY A 132 -21.68 -16.70 11.87
C GLY A 132 -22.09 -17.85 12.79
N ASP A 133 -22.02 -19.08 12.33
CA ASP A 133 -22.29 -20.30 13.09
C ASP A 133 -21.07 -20.90 13.80
N ALA A 134 -19.89 -20.29 13.65
CA ALA A 134 -18.68 -20.72 14.37
C ALA A 134 -18.91 -20.75 15.89
N PRO A 135 -18.34 -21.74 16.63
CA PRO A 135 -18.59 -21.94 18.06
C PRO A 135 -17.86 -20.95 18.97
N TYR A 136 -17.34 -19.86 18.45
CA TYR A 136 -16.63 -18.80 19.16
C TYR A 136 -17.06 -17.42 18.63
N ASN A 137 -17.00 -16.39 19.53
CA ASN A 137 -17.45 -15.03 19.25
C ASN A 137 -16.37 -13.96 19.54
N SER A 138 -15.20 -14.39 20.02
CA SER A 138 -14.07 -13.52 20.35
C SER A 138 -12.75 -14.24 20.11
N MET A 139 -11.65 -13.49 20.11
CA MET A 139 -10.30 -14.07 19.98
C MET A 139 -9.97 -15.00 21.17
N ASP A 140 -10.45 -14.70 22.39
CA ASP A 140 -10.25 -15.57 23.56
C ASP A 140 -11.02 -16.90 23.43
N GLU A 141 -12.27 -16.83 22.96
CA GLU A 141 -13.07 -18.05 22.72
C GLU A 141 -12.47 -18.88 21.56
N LEU A 142 -12.00 -18.23 20.49
CA LEU A 142 -11.26 -18.90 19.42
C LEU A 142 -10.00 -19.59 19.98
N ALA A 143 -9.23 -18.91 20.81
CA ALA A 143 -8.03 -19.46 21.43
C ALA A 143 -8.35 -20.69 22.32
N ALA A 144 -9.44 -20.62 23.08
CA ALA A 144 -9.90 -21.75 23.88
C ALA A 144 -10.32 -22.95 23.00
N TYR A 145 -11.07 -22.70 21.93
CA TYR A 145 -11.53 -23.71 20.99
C TYR A 145 -10.36 -24.39 20.24
N ALA A 146 -9.40 -23.59 19.77
CA ALA A 146 -8.25 -24.06 18.97
C ALA A 146 -7.29 -24.97 19.76
N LYS A 147 -7.32 -24.95 21.11
CA LYS A 147 -6.53 -25.89 21.93
C LYS A 147 -6.91 -27.36 21.73
N SER A 148 -8.13 -27.64 21.30
CA SER A 148 -8.64 -29.00 21.13
C SER A 148 -9.17 -29.30 19.74
N ASN A 149 -9.23 -28.29 18.87
CA ASN A 149 -9.77 -28.39 17.53
C ASN A 149 -8.79 -27.76 16.53
N LYS A 150 -8.75 -28.34 15.33
CA LYS A 150 -8.01 -27.72 14.24
C LYS A 150 -8.81 -26.54 13.69
N VAL A 151 -8.15 -25.41 13.51
CA VAL A 151 -8.73 -24.20 12.91
C VAL A 151 -7.82 -23.79 11.77
N THR A 152 -8.38 -23.67 10.57
CA THR A 152 -7.68 -23.25 9.35
C THR A 152 -7.74 -21.74 9.21
N LEU A 153 -6.58 -21.09 9.05
CA LEU A 153 -6.47 -19.66 8.75
C LEU A 153 -6.33 -19.43 7.25
N GLY A 154 -7.23 -18.64 6.67
CA GLY A 154 -7.06 -18.06 5.34
C GLY A 154 -6.39 -16.68 5.42
N HIS A 155 -5.41 -16.43 4.56
CA HIS A 155 -4.68 -15.14 4.51
C HIS A 155 -4.23 -14.81 3.07
N PHE A 156 -3.86 -13.55 2.79
CA PHE A 156 -3.40 -13.13 1.44
C PHE A 156 -1.93 -13.44 1.15
N GLY A 157 -1.20 -13.99 2.08
CA GLY A 157 0.22 -14.36 1.95
C GLY A 157 0.93 -14.34 3.29
N ASP A 158 1.80 -15.31 3.52
CA ASP A 158 2.50 -15.46 4.80
C ASP A 158 3.37 -14.25 5.19
N PRO A 159 4.16 -13.64 4.28
CA PRO A 159 5.03 -12.52 4.66
C PRO A 159 4.29 -11.18 4.86
N LEU A 160 2.98 -11.13 4.62
CA LEU A 160 2.22 -9.90 4.77
C LEU A 160 2.00 -9.53 6.24
N ALA A 161 2.10 -8.22 6.53
CA ALA A 161 1.96 -7.71 7.89
C ALA A 161 0.64 -8.14 8.59
N PRO A 162 -0.56 -8.11 7.96
CA PRO A 162 -1.77 -8.58 8.61
C PRO A 162 -1.71 -10.05 9.00
N THR A 163 -1.11 -10.91 8.16
CA THR A 163 -0.91 -12.34 8.45
C THR A 163 0.03 -12.53 9.63
N GLN A 164 1.15 -11.81 9.66
CA GLN A 164 2.12 -11.89 10.74
C GLN A 164 1.53 -11.42 12.08
N VAL A 165 0.73 -10.35 12.07
CA VAL A 165 0.00 -9.89 13.26
C VAL A 165 -1.00 -10.94 13.74
N THR A 166 -1.75 -11.56 12.81
CA THR A 166 -2.71 -12.62 13.14
C THR A 166 -2.01 -13.85 13.76
N LYS A 167 -0.88 -14.26 13.21
CA LYS A 167 -0.07 -15.37 13.76
C LYS A 167 0.58 -15.00 15.10
N ALA A 168 1.04 -13.77 15.26
CA ALA A 168 1.57 -13.28 16.53
C ALA A 168 0.49 -13.25 17.62
N ALA A 169 -0.73 -12.81 17.28
CA ALA A 169 -1.87 -12.82 18.21
C ALA A 169 -2.19 -14.23 18.70
N ALA A 170 -2.22 -15.22 17.81
CA ALA A 170 -2.42 -16.61 18.18
C ALA A 170 -1.36 -17.09 19.19
N LYS A 171 -0.11 -16.77 18.95
CA LYS A 171 1.01 -17.11 19.83
C LYS A 171 0.87 -16.46 21.22
N VAL A 172 0.48 -15.17 21.29
CA VAL A 172 0.28 -14.46 22.57
C VAL A 172 -0.91 -15.05 23.32
N LEU A 173 -1.99 -15.39 22.61
CA LEU A 173 -3.20 -16.02 23.19
C LEU A 173 -3.02 -17.51 23.51
N GLY A 174 -1.85 -18.09 23.19
CA GLY A 174 -1.47 -19.45 23.58
C GLY A 174 -2.16 -20.55 22.79
N PHE A 175 -2.36 -20.34 21.49
CA PHE A 175 -2.82 -21.37 20.56
C PHE A 175 -2.01 -21.38 19.25
N GLU A 176 -2.14 -22.43 18.49
CA GLU A 176 -1.57 -22.59 17.17
C GLU A 176 -2.67 -22.83 16.14
N TRP A 177 -2.50 -22.27 14.95
CA TRP A 177 -3.35 -22.59 13.81
C TRP A 177 -3.16 -24.05 13.41
N GLY A 178 -4.27 -24.77 13.19
CA GLY A 178 -4.21 -26.17 12.76
C GLY A 178 -3.65 -26.32 11.34
N SER A 179 -3.90 -25.34 10.49
CA SER A 179 -3.30 -25.13 9.18
C SER A 179 -3.49 -23.68 8.76
N ASP A 180 -2.75 -23.23 7.75
CA ASP A 180 -2.97 -21.95 7.10
C ASP A 180 -2.77 -22.05 5.59
N ALA A 181 -3.46 -21.20 4.82
CA ALA A 181 -3.38 -21.17 3.38
C ALA A 181 -3.48 -19.74 2.84
N ALA A 182 -2.70 -19.48 1.78
CA ALA A 182 -2.78 -18.23 1.05
C ALA A 182 -3.88 -18.31 -0.03
N PHE A 183 -4.67 -17.24 -0.13
CA PHE A 183 -5.75 -17.09 -1.10
C PHE A 183 -5.57 -15.79 -1.89
N ASP A 184 -5.99 -15.79 -3.14
CA ASP A 184 -6.04 -14.57 -3.96
C ASP A 184 -7.25 -13.70 -3.61
N MET A 185 -8.30 -14.29 -3.01
CA MET A 185 -9.51 -13.60 -2.55
C MET A 185 -9.98 -14.22 -1.23
N LEU A 186 -10.29 -13.38 -0.25
CA LEU A 186 -10.82 -13.77 1.05
C LEU A 186 -12.10 -12.98 1.33
N ASP A 187 -13.20 -13.52 0.89
CA ASP A 187 -14.51 -12.89 0.92
C ASP A 187 -15.57 -13.76 1.62
N CYS A 188 -16.83 -13.40 1.45
CA CYS A 188 -17.97 -14.16 1.96
C CYS A 188 -17.98 -15.63 1.52
N ASN A 189 -17.54 -15.90 0.29
CA ASN A 189 -17.57 -17.26 -0.25
C ASN A 189 -16.55 -18.16 0.42
N THR A 190 -15.37 -17.63 0.77
CA THR A 190 -14.31 -18.38 1.45
C THR A 190 -14.78 -18.93 2.80
N LEU A 191 -15.54 -18.13 3.57
CA LEU A 191 -16.14 -18.58 4.83
C LEU A 191 -17.33 -19.53 4.60
N ALA A 192 -18.19 -19.23 3.62
CA ALA A 192 -19.39 -20.03 3.33
C ALA A 192 -19.05 -21.41 2.76
N SER A 193 -17.96 -21.55 2.00
CA SER A 193 -17.49 -22.84 1.48
C SER A 193 -16.79 -23.72 2.52
N GLY A 194 -16.29 -23.10 3.62
CA GLY A 194 -15.47 -23.77 4.62
C GLY A 194 -14.03 -24.02 4.15
N ASP A 195 -13.57 -23.29 3.12
CA ASP A 195 -12.16 -23.35 2.67
C ASP A 195 -11.20 -22.84 3.76
N ALA A 196 -11.69 -21.94 4.61
CA ALA A 196 -11.03 -21.52 5.84
C ALA A 196 -12.07 -21.33 6.96
N ASP A 197 -11.72 -21.70 8.19
CA ASP A 197 -12.55 -21.49 9.40
C ASP A 197 -12.50 -20.04 9.86
N VAL A 198 -11.35 -19.42 9.71
CA VAL A 198 -11.05 -18.03 10.06
C VAL A 198 -10.29 -17.37 8.91
N ILE A 199 -10.65 -16.16 8.56
CA ILE A 199 -9.95 -15.39 7.52
C ILE A 199 -9.37 -14.10 8.10
N ASN A 200 -8.18 -13.75 7.63
CA ASN A 200 -7.58 -12.43 7.80
C ASN A 200 -7.81 -11.65 6.50
N THR A 201 -8.77 -10.74 6.51
CA THR A 201 -9.22 -10.02 5.30
C THR A 201 -9.51 -8.55 5.59
N THR A 202 -9.81 -7.77 4.56
CA THR A 202 -10.33 -6.41 4.73
C THR A 202 -11.86 -6.45 4.87
N ILE A 203 -12.41 -5.59 5.73
CA ILE A 203 -13.86 -5.64 6.04
C ILE A 203 -14.73 -5.43 4.79
N GLN A 204 -14.27 -4.66 3.81
CA GLN A 204 -15.00 -4.40 2.56
C GLN A 204 -15.35 -5.68 1.79
N LEU A 205 -14.49 -6.70 1.83
CA LEU A 205 -14.71 -7.96 1.12
C LEU A 205 -15.78 -8.83 1.78
N ILE A 206 -16.10 -8.56 3.04
CA ILE A 206 -17.14 -9.28 3.79
C ILE A 206 -18.36 -8.41 4.11
N LEU A 207 -18.41 -7.14 3.70
CA LEU A 207 -19.59 -6.28 3.87
C LEU A 207 -20.86 -6.90 3.28
N PRO A 208 -20.85 -7.58 2.11
CA PRO A 208 -22.06 -8.19 1.56
C PRO A 208 -22.70 -9.26 2.45
N CYS A 209 -21.93 -9.88 3.34
CA CYS A 209 -22.40 -10.92 4.25
C CYS A 209 -22.11 -10.59 5.73
N LEU A 210 -22.02 -9.31 6.08
CA LEU A 210 -21.63 -8.89 7.41
C LEU A 210 -22.57 -9.41 8.51
N ASP A 211 -23.85 -9.61 8.18
CA ASP A 211 -24.85 -10.19 9.08
C ASP A 211 -24.68 -11.71 9.28
N ASP A 212 -23.98 -12.39 8.36
CA ASP A 212 -23.78 -13.84 8.36
C ASP A 212 -22.35 -14.24 8.84
N VAL A 213 -21.56 -13.30 9.28
CA VAL A 213 -20.18 -13.52 9.75
C VAL A 213 -19.97 -12.90 11.11
N LYS A 214 -18.94 -13.33 11.82
CA LYS A 214 -18.48 -12.71 13.06
C LYS A 214 -17.12 -12.08 12.83
N VAL A 215 -16.99 -10.79 13.13
CA VAL A 215 -15.71 -10.09 13.16
C VAL A 215 -15.18 -10.15 14.58
N LEU A 216 -14.11 -10.92 14.79
CA LEU A 216 -13.56 -11.21 16.11
C LEU A 216 -12.69 -10.07 16.64
N VAL A 217 -11.91 -9.44 15.75
CA VAL A 217 -11.02 -8.33 16.07
C VAL A 217 -10.66 -7.57 14.79
N SER A 218 -10.38 -6.26 14.89
CA SER A 218 -9.79 -5.47 13.80
C SER A 218 -8.29 -5.28 14.01
N ILE A 219 -7.52 -5.29 12.89
CA ILE A 219 -6.10 -4.97 12.88
C ILE A 219 -5.97 -3.51 12.42
N THR A 220 -6.44 -2.62 13.28
CA THR A 220 -6.49 -1.18 13.09
C THR A 220 -6.18 -0.50 14.43
N ASN A 221 -5.72 0.75 14.38
CA ASN A 221 -5.49 1.56 15.57
C ASN A 221 -6.79 2.18 16.15
N GLU A 222 -7.88 2.15 15.37
CA GLU A 222 -9.19 2.63 15.78
C GLU A 222 -10.26 1.60 15.40
N ARG A 223 -11.38 1.58 16.12
CA ARG A 223 -12.50 0.70 15.80
C ARG A 223 -13.14 1.08 14.48
N ILE A 224 -13.41 0.08 13.64
CA ILE A 224 -14.02 0.27 12.33
C ILE A 224 -15.51 0.65 12.51
N SER A 225 -15.94 1.73 11.86
CA SER A 225 -17.31 2.26 11.98
C SER A 225 -18.40 1.26 11.56
N LYS A 226 -18.11 0.34 10.66
CA LYS A 226 -19.04 -0.71 10.22
C LYS A 226 -19.25 -1.80 11.28
N VAL A 227 -18.30 -1.96 12.22
CA VAL A 227 -18.32 -2.94 13.32
C VAL A 227 -17.87 -2.29 14.63
N PRO A 228 -18.59 -1.28 15.14
CA PRO A 228 -18.12 -0.42 16.23
C PRO A 228 -17.96 -1.16 17.58
N ASN A 229 -18.57 -2.34 17.72
CA ASN A 229 -18.46 -3.16 18.91
C ASN A 229 -17.27 -4.14 18.86
N THR A 230 -16.63 -4.31 17.70
CA THR A 230 -15.45 -5.16 17.55
C THR A 230 -14.23 -4.44 18.11
N PRO A 231 -13.46 -5.06 19.03
CA PRO A 231 -12.24 -4.45 19.56
C PRO A 231 -11.15 -4.38 18.48
N THR A 232 -10.20 -3.47 18.66
CA THR A 232 -8.96 -3.50 17.90
C THR A 232 -7.98 -4.51 18.47
N ILE A 233 -7.01 -4.94 17.69
CA ILE A 233 -5.96 -5.85 18.16
C ILE A 233 -5.14 -5.22 19.29
N GLY A 234 -4.89 -3.90 19.24
CA GLY A 234 -4.18 -3.16 20.28
C GLY A 234 -4.97 -3.05 21.60
N GLU A 235 -6.32 -3.08 21.56
CA GLU A 235 -7.15 -3.15 22.77
C GLU A 235 -7.04 -4.52 23.46
N LEU A 236 -6.78 -5.59 22.69
CA LEU A 236 -6.62 -6.95 23.23
C LEU A 236 -5.16 -7.26 23.59
N ILE A 237 -4.23 -6.86 22.76
CA ILE A 237 -2.79 -7.16 22.84
C ILE A 237 -2.05 -5.86 22.53
N PRO A 238 -1.74 -5.02 23.54
CA PRO A 238 -1.12 -3.71 23.33
C PRO A 238 0.20 -3.74 22.52
N GLU A 239 0.95 -4.85 22.61
CA GLU A 239 2.19 -5.04 21.86
C GLU A 239 1.97 -5.22 20.35
N LEU A 240 0.74 -5.49 19.92
CA LEU A 240 0.32 -5.62 18.54
C LEU A 240 -0.49 -4.43 18.03
N ASP A 241 -0.42 -3.29 18.73
CA ASP A 241 -1.05 -2.04 18.28
C ASP A 241 -0.33 -1.55 17.02
N VAL A 242 -0.88 -1.90 15.88
CA VAL A 242 -0.34 -1.58 14.56
C VAL A 242 -1.45 -1.08 13.64
N PHE A 243 -1.09 -0.27 12.67
CA PHE A 243 -1.98 0.08 11.58
C PHE A 243 -1.36 -0.31 10.24
N LEU A 244 -2.19 -0.79 9.35
CA LEU A 244 -1.80 -1.26 8.03
C LEU A 244 -2.16 -0.18 7.01
N TRP A 245 -1.21 0.21 6.18
CA TRP A 245 -1.39 1.33 5.28
C TRP A 245 -0.92 1.02 3.86
N ASN A 246 -1.42 1.81 2.92
CA ASN A 246 -0.91 1.92 1.56
C ASN A 246 -0.48 3.35 1.27
N GLY A 247 0.62 3.48 0.54
CA GLY A 247 1.16 4.77 0.14
C GLY A 247 1.60 4.78 -1.30
N LEU A 248 1.85 5.98 -1.82
CA LEU A 248 2.52 6.15 -3.11
C LEU A 248 4.03 6.25 -2.91
N PHE A 249 4.76 5.65 -3.86
CA PHE A 249 6.21 5.57 -3.87
C PHE A 249 6.76 5.78 -5.27
N VAL A 250 7.97 6.31 -5.34
CA VAL A 250 8.78 6.41 -6.56
C VAL A 250 10.16 5.81 -6.32
N GLY A 251 10.90 5.54 -7.38
CA GLY A 251 12.30 5.13 -7.28
C GLY A 251 13.15 6.18 -6.58
N ALA A 252 14.11 5.74 -5.76
CA ALA A 252 15.02 6.64 -5.06
C ALA A 252 15.81 7.52 -6.04
N GLY A 253 15.91 8.81 -5.74
CA GLY A 253 16.56 9.80 -6.60
C GLY A 253 15.61 10.52 -7.56
N THR A 254 14.31 10.25 -7.51
CA THR A 254 13.30 11.03 -8.27
C THR A 254 13.37 12.51 -7.90
N PRO A 255 13.42 13.45 -8.89
CA PRO A 255 13.50 14.89 -8.62
C PRO A 255 12.38 15.40 -7.71
N GLN A 256 12.70 16.37 -6.85
CA GLN A 256 11.75 16.85 -5.83
C GLN A 256 10.52 17.51 -6.46
N ASP A 257 10.71 18.30 -7.51
CA ASP A 257 9.61 18.96 -8.23
C ASP A 257 8.63 17.96 -8.87
N VAL A 258 9.13 16.81 -9.32
CA VAL A 258 8.31 15.69 -9.81
C VAL A 258 7.49 15.09 -8.69
N LYS A 259 8.13 14.80 -7.54
CA LYS A 259 7.46 14.28 -6.34
C LYS A 259 6.37 15.23 -5.86
N ASP A 260 6.67 16.53 -5.80
CA ASP A 260 5.74 17.56 -5.34
C ASP A 260 4.47 17.63 -6.21
N LYS A 261 4.61 17.47 -7.53
CA LYS A 261 3.47 17.42 -8.47
C LYS A 261 2.57 16.22 -8.22
N ILE A 262 3.15 15.03 -8.04
CA ILE A 262 2.39 13.80 -7.74
C ILE A 262 1.69 13.91 -6.38
N ILE A 263 2.40 14.37 -5.35
CA ILE A 263 1.87 14.57 -3.99
C ILE A 263 0.69 15.55 -4.01
N ALA A 264 0.83 16.68 -4.73
CA ALA A 264 -0.21 17.69 -4.79
C ALA A 264 -1.52 17.15 -5.37
N VAL A 265 -1.44 16.33 -6.44
CA VAL A 265 -2.61 15.69 -7.02
C VAL A 265 -3.18 14.64 -6.08
N ALA A 266 -2.36 13.72 -5.56
CA ALA A 266 -2.81 12.66 -4.66
C ALA A 266 -3.52 13.24 -3.43
N LYS A 267 -2.97 14.30 -2.85
CA LYS A 267 -3.58 15.00 -1.71
C LYS A 267 -4.96 15.56 -2.03
N ARG A 268 -5.13 16.26 -3.16
CA ARG A 268 -6.43 16.79 -3.57
C ARG A 268 -7.43 15.68 -3.87
N SER A 269 -7.00 14.63 -4.57
CA SER A 269 -7.82 13.48 -4.90
C SER A 269 -8.38 12.80 -3.63
N MET A 270 -7.53 12.56 -2.65
CA MET A 270 -7.95 11.90 -1.39
C MET A 270 -8.80 12.79 -0.48
N LEU A 271 -8.70 14.11 -0.61
CA LEU A 271 -9.59 15.07 0.09
C LEU A 271 -10.93 15.29 -0.61
N SER A 272 -11.12 14.75 -1.81
CA SER A 272 -12.37 14.90 -2.56
C SER A 272 -13.53 14.16 -1.90
N ASP A 273 -14.76 14.67 -2.06
CA ASP A 273 -15.97 13.99 -1.57
C ASP A 273 -16.08 12.56 -2.11
N ARG A 274 -15.66 12.32 -3.36
CA ARG A 274 -15.64 11.01 -4.00
C ARG A 274 -14.75 10.01 -3.24
N ALA A 275 -13.55 10.40 -2.86
CA ALA A 275 -12.63 9.53 -2.13
C ALA A 275 -13.11 9.31 -0.68
N GLN A 276 -13.66 10.34 -0.04
CA GLN A 276 -14.23 10.23 1.30
C GLN A 276 -15.46 9.31 1.34
N GLU A 277 -16.29 9.34 0.31
CA GLU A 277 -17.43 8.43 0.17
C GLU A 277 -16.97 6.97 0.01
N VAL A 278 -15.96 6.71 -0.82
CA VAL A 278 -15.36 5.36 -0.95
C VAL A 278 -14.82 4.88 0.40
N ALA A 279 -14.08 5.70 1.12
CA ALA A 279 -13.55 5.37 2.44
C ALA A 279 -14.69 5.05 3.44
N ALA A 280 -15.73 5.89 3.51
CA ALA A 280 -16.87 5.67 4.40
C ALA A 280 -17.65 4.38 4.06
N ASN A 281 -17.83 4.11 2.77
CA ASN A 281 -18.56 2.92 2.31
C ASN A 281 -17.77 1.62 2.50
N SER A 282 -16.46 1.65 2.36
CA SER A 282 -15.58 0.48 2.51
C SER A 282 -15.23 0.16 3.98
N GLY A 283 -15.55 1.05 4.91
CA GLY A 283 -15.10 0.93 6.31
C GLY A 283 -13.64 1.28 6.52
N ALA A 284 -12.95 1.78 5.49
CA ALA A 284 -11.61 2.32 5.64
C ALA A 284 -11.64 3.45 6.68
N LEU A 285 -10.62 3.51 7.50
CA LEU A 285 -10.38 4.69 8.32
C LEU A 285 -10.05 5.82 7.35
N SER A 286 -10.68 6.99 7.54
CA SER A 286 -10.46 8.15 6.67
C SER A 286 -8.98 8.31 6.41
N PRO A 287 -8.56 8.46 5.15
CA PRO A 287 -7.18 8.78 4.89
C PRO A 287 -6.89 10.08 5.64
N SER A 288 -6.15 10.00 6.73
CA SER A 288 -5.69 11.19 7.43
C SER A 288 -4.60 11.79 6.53
N VAL A 289 -5.02 12.58 5.55
CA VAL A 289 -4.16 13.34 4.62
C VAL A 289 -3.22 14.29 5.39
N ALA A 290 -3.43 14.43 6.69
CA ALA A 290 -2.55 15.15 7.61
C ALA A 290 -1.14 14.55 7.71
N GLU A 291 -0.93 13.29 7.35
CA GLU A 291 0.35 12.60 7.48
C GLU A 291 1.12 12.41 6.16
N LEU A 292 0.67 13.02 5.05
CA LEU A 292 1.53 13.26 3.89
C LEU A 292 2.62 14.29 4.28
N LYS A 293 3.29 14.08 5.40
CA LYS A 293 4.52 14.79 5.74
C LYS A 293 5.65 14.05 5.06
N VAL A 294 6.12 14.66 3.97
CA VAL A 294 7.48 14.42 3.50
C VAL A 294 8.39 14.89 4.62
N GLY A 295 9.02 13.95 5.32
CA GLY A 295 10.07 14.21 6.29
C GLY A 295 11.38 14.50 5.60
#